data_af226f47dd44cd11c9aeba66addc60d8
#
_entry.id   af226f47dd44cd11c9aeba66addc60d8
#
_cell.length_a   1.000
_cell.length_b   1.000
_cell.length_c   1.000
_cell.angle_alpha   90.00
_cell.angle_beta   90.00
_cell.angle_gamma   90.00
#
_symmetry.space_group_name_H-M   'P 1'
#
loop_
_entity.id
_entity.type
_entity.pdbx_description
1 polymer ?
#
loop_
_entity_poly.entity_id
_entity_poly.type
_entity_poly.pdbx_seq_one_letter_code
_entity_poly.pdbx_strand_id
1 'polypeptide(L)'
;MNQRRYDIDALRSIAMFLLIFYHLGISFTSLAKQAFYIQNKRVMDGIWPLLNLMNNWRIPLVFLIAGIALRLSFRKRTRIQIFKERSKILIIPWVFGTLVFSSSSAYIVGRFYDYWFLDEFSDAVFFALEYDGLHLWFLINVFVYCLVLVPILNFISKENFVASILNK
;
A
#
# COMPACT_ATOMS: atom_id res chain seq x y z
N MET A 1 25.56 18.55 6.89
CA MET A 1 25.39 17.75 5.66
C MET A 1 24.26 16.74 5.88
N ASN A 2 23.22 16.80 5.03
CA ASN A 2 22.07 15.87 5.10
C ASN A 2 22.46 14.56 4.39
N GLN A 3 22.94 13.59 5.12
CA GLN A 3 23.20 12.28 4.52
C GLN A 3 21.85 11.66 4.11
N ARG A 4 21.73 11.31 2.83
CA ARG A 4 20.61 10.52 2.30
C ARG A 4 20.62 9.14 2.97
N ARG A 5 19.45 8.71 3.45
CA ARG A 5 19.27 7.43 4.14
C ARG A 5 19.11 6.32 3.10
N TYR A 6 20.25 5.87 2.55
CA TYR A 6 20.28 4.79 1.56
C TYR A 6 19.72 3.47 2.09
N ASP A 7 19.83 3.22 3.39
CA ASP A 7 19.26 2.08 4.08
C ASP A 7 17.72 2.02 3.94
N ILE A 8 17.03 3.13 4.14
CA ILE A 8 15.57 3.22 3.97
C ILE A 8 15.17 3.09 2.50
N ASP A 9 15.93 3.69 1.60
CA ASP A 9 15.69 3.57 0.16
C ASP A 9 15.87 2.12 -0.30
N ALA A 10 16.88 1.40 0.19
CA ALA A 10 17.11 -0.01 -0.10
C ALA A 10 15.97 -0.91 0.43
N LEU A 11 15.54 -0.72 1.68
CA LEU A 11 14.41 -1.47 2.25
C LEU A 11 13.12 -1.27 1.46
N ARG A 12 12.86 -0.03 1.00
CA ARG A 12 11.70 0.26 0.15
C ARG A 12 11.78 -0.48 -1.18
N SER A 13 12.96 -0.48 -1.83
CA SER A 13 13.16 -1.16 -3.10
C SER A 13 12.98 -2.67 -2.95
N ILE A 14 13.50 -3.27 -1.87
CA ILE A 14 13.30 -4.69 -1.55
C ILE A 14 11.82 -5.00 -1.34
N ALA A 15 11.10 -4.20 -0.55
CA ALA A 15 9.69 -4.40 -0.31
C ALA A 15 8.85 -4.34 -1.61
N MET A 16 9.17 -3.40 -2.51
CA MET A 16 8.51 -3.29 -3.81
C MET A 16 8.87 -4.47 -4.75
N PHE A 17 10.11 -4.92 -4.73
CA PHE A 17 10.53 -6.09 -5.51
C PHE A 17 9.80 -7.37 -5.06
N LEU A 18 9.72 -7.59 -3.76
CA LEU A 18 8.98 -8.73 -3.19
C LEU A 18 7.47 -8.67 -3.48
N LEU A 19 6.91 -7.46 -3.65
CA LEU A 19 5.52 -7.29 -4.08
C LEU A 19 5.28 -7.90 -5.46
N ILE A 20 6.18 -7.69 -6.41
CA ILE A 20 6.07 -8.26 -7.76
C ILE A 20 6.08 -9.79 -7.70
N PHE A 21 7.01 -10.38 -6.93
CA PHE A 21 7.06 -11.84 -6.77
C PHE A 21 5.81 -12.41 -6.10
N TYR A 22 5.26 -11.71 -5.09
CA TYR A 22 4.03 -12.11 -4.44
C TYR A 22 2.87 -12.14 -5.45
N HIS A 23 2.68 -11.07 -6.23
CA HIS A 23 1.59 -10.98 -7.19
C HIS A 23 1.72 -11.99 -8.34
N LEU A 24 2.94 -12.24 -8.81
CA LEU A 24 3.19 -13.30 -9.78
C LEU A 24 2.93 -14.68 -9.18
N GLY A 25 3.42 -14.92 -7.97
CA GLY A 25 3.30 -16.20 -7.28
C GLY A 25 1.86 -16.60 -6.97
N ILE A 26 1.00 -15.65 -6.58
CA ILE A 26 -0.39 -15.93 -6.22
C ILE A 26 -1.17 -16.50 -7.41
N SER A 27 -0.86 -16.12 -8.65
CA SER A 27 -1.48 -16.66 -9.87
C SER A 27 -1.24 -18.17 -10.06
N PHE A 28 -0.24 -18.74 -9.38
CA PHE A 28 0.05 -20.17 -9.39
C PHE A 28 -0.55 -20.93 -8.23
N THR A 29 -1.38 -20.30 -7.39
CA THR A 29 -2.05 -20.94 -6.26
C THR A 29 -3.54 -21.13 -6.52
N SER A 30 -4.15 -22.03 -5.77
CA SER A 30 -5.62 -22.23 -5.77
C SER A 30 -6.40 -20.99 -5.29
N LEU A 31 -5.73 -20.07 -4.58
CA LEU A 31 -6.29 -18.82 -4.06
C LEU A 31 -6.35 -17.68 -5.07
N ALA A 32 -5.75 -17.85 -6.27
CA ALA A 32 -5.68 -16.81 -7.29
C ALA A 32 -7.06 -16.20 -7.59
N LYS A 33 -8.07 -17.05 -7.83
CA LYS A 33 -9.43 -16.62 -8.15
C LYS A 33 -10.06 -15.77 -7.04
N GLN A 34 -9.86 -16.15 -5.77
CA GLN A 34 -10.37 -15.42 -4.60
C GLN A 34 -9.69 -14.07 -4.43
N ALA A 35 -8.44 -13.95 -4.85
CA ALA A 35 -7.65 -12.73 -4.81
C ALA A 35 -7.78 -11.87 -6.08
N PHE A 36 -8.75 -12.15 -6.94
CA PHE A 36 -8.98 -11.46 -8.22
C PHE A 36 -7.79 -11.50 -9.17
N TYR A 37 -7.13 -12.68 -9.27
CA TYR A 37 -6.11 -12.97 -10.27
C TYR A 37 -6.55 -14.08 -11.21
N ILE A 38 -6.04 -14.04 -12.44
CA ILE A 38 -6.20 -15.17 -13.37
C ILE A 38 -5.31 -16.31 -12.88
N GLN A 39 -5.93 -17.44 -12.58
CA GLN A 39 -5.24 -18.64 -12.14
C GLN A 39 -4.52 -19.31 -13.29
N ASN A 40 -3.25 -19.68 -13.08
CA ASN A 40 -2.50 -20.45 -14.04
C ASN A 40 -3.05 -21.88 -14.16
N LYS A 41 -2.91 -22.49 -15.35
CA LYS A 41 -3.29 -23.89 -15.57
C LYS A 41 -2.52 -24.88 -14.69
N ARG A 42 -1.28 -24.54 -14.32
CA ARG A 42 -0.47 -25.33 -13.39
C ARG A 42 -0.55 -24.69 -12.02
N VAL A 43 -1.26 -25.33 -11.12
CA VAL A 43 -1.36 -24.88 -9.72
C VAL A 43 -0.23 -25.51 -8.91
N MET A 44 0.41 -24.72 -8.07
CA MET A 44 1.56 -25.10 -7.23
C MET A 44 1.32 -24.61 -5.80
N ASP A 45 0.36 -25.17 -5.10
CA ASP A 45 -0.01 -24.73 -3.75
C ASP A 45 1.14 -24.84 -2.72
N GLY A 46 2.15 -25.67 -3.01
CA GLY A 46 3.37 -25.76 -2.20
C GLY A 46 4.17 -24.46 -2.05
N ILE A 47 3.95 -23.45 -2.91
CA ILE A 47 4.56 -22.12 -2.77
C ILE A 47 3.82 -21.19 -1.79
N TRP A 48 2.59 -21.56 -1.40
CA TRP A 48 1.75 -20.72 -0.55
C TRP A 48 2.39 -20.34 0.81
N PRO A 49 3.04 -21.26 1.57
CA PRO A 49 3.68 -20.89 2.81
C PRO A 49 4.74 -19.80 2.65
N LEU A 50 5.51 -19.84 1.54
CA LEU A 50 6.51 -18.83 1.23
C LEU A 50 5.86 -17.48 0.91
N LEU A 51 4.82 -17.49 0.08
CA LEU A 51 4.08 -16.27 -0.29
C LEU A 51 3.42 -15.65 0.94
N ASN A 52 2.82 -16.46 1.81
CA ASN A 52 2.19 -15.99 3.03
C ASN A 52 3.24 -15.41 4.00
N LEU A 53 4.36 -16.05 4.17
CA LEU A 53 5.48 -15.52 4.96
C LEU A 53 5.93 -14.16 4.42
N MET A 54 6.15 -14.05 3.12
CA MET A 54 6.54 -12.78 2.47
C MET A 54 5.49 -11.69 2.71
N ASN A 55 4.21 -12.01 2.62
CA ASN A 55 3.13 -11.04 2.79
C ASN A 55 3.02 -10.53 4.24
N ASN A 56 3.20 -11.42 5.22
CA ASN A 56 3.02 -11.10 6.63
C ASN A 56 4.04 -10.08 7.17
N TRP A 57 5.27 -10.05 6.68
CA TRP A 57 6.26 -9.07 7.14
C TRP A 57 6.43 -7.90 6.17
N ARG A 58 6.18 -8.07 4.88
CA ARG A 58 6.29 -7.02 3.87
C ARG A 58 5.33 -5.85 4.13
N ILE A 59 4.06 -6.16 4.44
CA ILE A 59 3.05 -5.13 4.70
C ILE A 59 3.44 -4.27 5.91
N PRO A 60 3.74 -4.83 7.11
CA PRO A 60 4.25 -4.03 8.23
C PRO A 60 5.51 -3.23 7.89
N LEU A 61 6.43 -3.79 7.09
CA LEU A 61 7.65 -3.09 6.68
C LEU A 61 7.35 -1.83 5.88
N VAL A 62 6.42 -1.89 4.93
CA VAL A 62 6.02 -0.72 4.12
C VAL A 62 5.44 0.38 5.01
N PHE A 63 4.57 0.03 5.97
CA PHE A 63 4.00 0.99 6.93
C PHE A 63 5.07 1.56 7.86
N LEU A 64 6.01 0.76 8.33
CA LEU A 64 7.14 1.21 9.15
C LEU A 64 8.00 2.24 8.38
N ILE A 65 8.36 1.94 7.13
CA ILE A 65 9.12 2.84 6.27
C ILE A 65 8.36 4.16 6.03
N ALA A 66 7.05 4.07 5.79
CA ALA A 66 6.19 5.26 5.62
C ALA A 66 6.16 6.12 6.90
N GLY A 67 6.05 5.49 8.08
CA GLY A 67 6.10 6.17 9.38
C GLY A 67 7.44 6.86 9.66
N ILE A 68 8.56 6.17 9.39
CA ILE A 68 9.91 6.77 9.52
C ILE A 68 10.07 7.96 8.57
N ALA A 69 9.65 7.83 7.31
CA ALA A 69 9.70 8.90 6.33
C ALA A 69 8.82 10.10 6.73
N LEU A 70 7.65 9.83 7.34
CA LEU A 70 6.79 10.86 7.90
C LEU A 70 7.50 11.61 9.04
N ARG A 71 8.04 10.90 10.02
CA ARG A 71 8.78 11.47 11.16
C ARG A 71 9.96 12.34 10.72
N LEU A 72 10.73 11.90 9.74
CA LEU A 72 11.84 12.66 9.18
C LEU A 72 11.38 13.94 8.46
N SER A 73 10.20 13.92 7.85
CA SER A 73 9.60 15.08 7.18
C SER A 73 9.27 16.21 8.18
N PHE A 74 8.85 15.87 9.41
CA PHE A 74 8.55 16.84 10.47
C PHE A 74 9.72 17.72 10.88
N ARG A 75 10.95 17.26 10.68
CA ARG A 75 12.15 18.04 11.03
C ARG A 75 12.41 19.23 10.09
N LYS A 76 11.79 19.25 8.90
CA LYS A 76 12.14 20.17 7.82
C LYS A 76 10.96 20.91 7.20
N ARG A 77 9.72 20.49 7.48
CA ARG A 77 8.53 20.95 6.78
C ARG A 77 7.41 21.28 7.74
N THR A 78 6.60 22.26 7.36
CA THR A 78 5.36 22.57 8.07
C THR A 78 4.32 21.48 7.84
N ARG A 79 3.32 21.38 8.71
CA ARG A 79 2.22 20.39 8.60
C ARG A 79 1.48 20.48 7.28
N ILE A 80 1.18 21.71 6.84
CA ILE A 80 0.46 21.95 5.59
C ILE A 80 1.29 21.46 4.40
N GLN A 81 2.61 21.69 4.43
CA GLN A 81 3.51 21.17 3.40
C GLN A 81 3.55 19.64 3.40
N ILE A 82 3.66 19.00 4.58
CA ILE A 82 3.63 17.55 4.70
C ILE A 82 2.32 16.99 4.16
N PHE A 83 1.19 17.58 4.56
CA PHE A 83 -0.12 17.15 4.09
C PHE A 83 -0.24 17.27 2.56
N LYS A 84 0.08 18.42 1.98
CA LYS A 84 0.02 18.65 0.53
C LYS A 84 0.91 17.67 -0.24
N GLU A 85 2.13 17.43 0.24
CA GLU A 85 3.05 16.49 -0.40
C GLU A 85 2.57 15.04 -0.30
N ARG A 86 2.08 14.62 0.88
CA ARG A 86 1.56 13.26 1.06
C ARG A 86 0.30 13.02 0.24
N SER A 87 -0.63 14.00 0.21
CA SER A 87 -1.80 13.92 -0.67
C SER A 87 -1.37 13.74 -2.12
N LYS A 88 -0.44 14.54 -2.60
CA LYS A 88 0.02 14.47 -3.99
C LYS A 88 0.70 13.13 -4.32
N ILE A 89 1.54 12.62 -3.42
CA ILE A 89 2.32 11.40 -3.65
C ILE A 89 1.48 10.12 -3.48
N LEU A 90 0.42 10.16 -2.67
CA LEU A 90 -0.39 8.97 -2.36
C LEU A 90 -1.71 8.96 -3.12
N ILE A 91 -2.44 10.09 -3.13
CA ILE A 91 -3.79 10.14 -3.73
C ILE A 91 -3.73 10.15 -5.26
N ILE A 92 -2.81 10.90 -5.87
CA ILE A 92 -2.73 10.93 -7.34
C ILE A 92 -2.42 9.54 -7.92
N PRO A 93 -1.38 8.80 -7.45
CA PRO A 93 -1.15 7.45 -7.91
C PRO A 93 -2.28 6.47 -7.57
N TRP A 94 -2.95 6.65 -6.42
CA TRP A 94 -4.10 5.83 -6.06
C TRP A 94 -5.27 6.05 -7.02
N VAL A 95 -5.68 7.30 -7.29
CA VAL A 95 -6.76 7.62 -8.23
C VAL A 95 -6.42 7.10 -9.63
N PHE A 96 -5.24 7.44 -10.15
CA PHE A 96 -4.81 7.00 -11.47
C PHE A 96 -4.72 5.46 -11.56
N GLY A 97 -4.10 4.84 -10.56
CA GLY A 97 -3.94 3.40 -10.50
C GLY A 97 -5.28 2.66 -10.41
N THR A 98 -6.22 3.17 -9.61
CA THR A 98 -7.56 2.60 -9.49
C THR A 98 -8.32 2.70 -10.80
N LEU A 99 -8.38 3.89 -11.41
CA LEU A 99 -9.15 4.11 -12.63
C LEU A 99 -8.57 3.38 -13.84
N VAL A 100 -7.24 3.25 -13.93
CA VAL A 100 -6.59 2.64 -15.09
C VAL A 100 -6.25 1.17 -14.85
N PHE A 101 -5.43 0.88 -13.84
CA PHE A 101 -4.91 -0.48 -13.65
C PHE A 101 -5.87 -1.40 -12.93
N SER A 102 -6.45 -0.97 -11.80
CA SER A 102 -7.34 -1.84 -11.04
C SER A 102 -8.64 -2.12 -11.78
N SER A 103 -9.24 -1.11 -12.43
CA SER A 103 -10.44 -1.28 -13.24
C SER A 103 -10.19 -2.17 -14.45
N SER A 104 -9.07 -1.99 -15.15
CA SER A 104 -8.70 -2.87 -16.27
C SER A 104 -8.46 -4.32 -15.81
N SER A 105 -7.79 -4.50 -14.66
CA SER A 105 -7.57 -5.82 -14.08
C SER A 105 -8.88 -6.49 -13.69
N ALA A 106 -9.78 -5.77 -13.00
CA ALA A 106 -11.10 -6.27 -12.61
C ALA A 106 -11.93 -6.67 -13.83
N TYR A 107 -11.95 -5.84 -14.87
CA TYR A 107 -12.66 -6.12 -16.12
C TYR A 107 -12.13 -7.38 -16.81
N ILE A 108 -10.80 -7.51 -16.95
CA ILE A 108 -10.17 -8.68 -17.58
C ILE A 108 -10.47 -9.96 -16.78
N VAL A 109 -10.37 -9.91 -15.44
CA VAL A 109 -10.69 -11.05 -14.56
C VAL A 109 -12.17 -11.40 -14.64
N GLY A 110 -13.04 -10.39 -14.65
CA GLY A 110 -14.50 -10.55 -14.81
C GLY A 110 -14.83 -11.26 -16.11
N ARG A 111 -14.27 -10.82 -17.23
CA ARG A 111 -14.46 -11.48 -18.55
C ARG A 111 -13.85 -12.87 -18.62
N PHE A 112 -12.75 -13.11 -17.96
CA PHE A 112 -12.08 -14.41 -17.95
C PHE A 112 -12.86 -15.48 -17.18
N TYR A 113 -13.51 -15.09 -16.05
CA TYR A 113 -14.30 -16.00 -15.20
C TYR A 113 -15.82 -15.89 -15.41
N ASP A 114 -16.25 -15.06 -16.36
CA ASP A 114 -17.68 -14.81 -16.68
C ASP A 114 -18.47 -14.32 -15.45
N TYR A 115 -17.93 -13.32 -14.76
CA TYR A 115 -18.61 -12.71 -13.63
C TYR A 115 -19.67 -11.72 -14.10
N TRP A 116 -20.94 -12.04 -13.92
CA TRP A 116 -22.09 -11.23 -14.33
C TRP A 116 -22.09 -9.79 -13.79
N PHE A 117 -21.45 -9.55 -12.64
CA PHE A 117 -21.33 -8.24 -12.02
C PHE A 117 -20.14 -7.42 -12.53
N LEU A 118 -19.41 -7.86 -13.54
CA LEU A 118 -18.29 -7.18 -14.20
C LEU A 118 -18.42 -7.23 -15.73
N ASP A 119 -19.66 -7.19 -16.23
CA ASP A 119 -19.93 -7.30 -17.67
C ASP A 119 -19.48 -6.07 -18.46
N GLU A 120 -19.64 -4.88 -17.87
CA GLU A 120 -19.20 -3.65 -18.47
C GLU A 120 -17.95 -3.09 -17.79
N PHE A 121 -17.18 -2.26 -18.50
CA PHE A 121 -16.01 -1.60 -17.93
C PHE A 121 -16.37 -0.63 -16.79
N SER A 122 -17.55 -0.01 -16.88
CA SER A 122 -18.12 0.84 -15.82
C SER A 122 -18.29 0.09 -14.50
N ASP A 123 -18.77 -1.17 -14.55
CA ASP A 123 -18.93 -2.01 -13.36
C ASP A 123 -17.59 -2.32 -12.71
N ALA A 124 -16.58 -2.60 -13.55
CA ALA A 124 -15.22 -2.81 -13.08
C ALA A 124 -14.61 -1.55 -12.43
N VAL A 125 -14.95 -0.35 -12.90
CA VAL A 125 -14.55 0.91 -12.26
C VAL A 125 -15.21 1.06 -10.89
N PHE A 126 -16.51 0.85 -10.79
CA PHE A 126 -17.23 0.91 -9.50
C PHE A 126 -16.71 -0.14 -8.53
N PHE A 127 -16.52 -1.37 -8.99
CA PHE A 127 -15.93 -2.44 -8.19
C PHE A 127 -14.53 -2.09 -7.68
N ALA A 128 -13.66 -1.57 -8.53
CA ALA A 128 -12.32 -1.16 -8.12
C ALA A 128 -12.33 -0.01 -7.09
N LEU A 129 -13.27 0.91 -7.19
CA LEU A 129 -13.44 2.00 -6.22
C LEU A 129 -13.99 1.48 -4.89
N GLU A 130 -14.98 0.57 -4.90
CA GLU A 130 -15.58 -0.02 -3.71
C GLU A 130 -14.55 -0.81 -2.89
N TYR A 131 -13.62 -1.49 -3.55
CA TYR A 131 -12.55 -2.27 -2.92
C TYR A 131 -11.21 -1.50 -2.84
N ASP A 132 -11.24 -0.19 -2.56
CA ASP A 132 -10.08 0.68 -2.31
C ASP A 132 -8.97 0.60 -3.37
N GLY A 133 -9.32 0.38 -4.62
CA GLY A 133 -8.37 0.21 -5.71
C GLY A 133 -7.75 -1.18 -5.77
N LEU A 134 -8.41 -2.22 -5.23
CA LEU A 134 -7.95 -3.61 -5.20
C LEU A 134 -6.55 -3.73 -4.56
N HIS A 135 -5.51 -3.86 -5.39
CA HIS A 135 -4.13 -4.02 -4.92
C HIS A 135 -3.49 -2.73 -4.41
N LEU A 136 -4.16 -1.58 -4.57
CA LEU A 136 -3.66 -0.25 -4.18
C LEU A 136 -4.18 0.24 -2.82
N TRP A 137 -4.97 -0.58 -2.11
CA TRP A 137 -5.56 -0.26 -0.80
C TRP A 137 -4.53 0.28 0.21
N PHE A 138 -3.28 -0.16 0.13
CA PHE A 138 -2.24 0.28 1.04
C PHE A 138 -1.90 1.78 0.89
N LEU A 139 -2.06 2.38 -0.31
CA LEU A 139 -1.80 3.81 -0.53
C LEU A 139 -2.79 4.68 0.24
N ILE A 140 -4.08 4.32 0.18
CA ILE A 140 -5.11 5.06 0.91
C ILE A 140 -4.96 4.87 2.41
N ASN A 141 -4.62 3.65 2.87
CA ASN A 141 -4.36 3.40 4.28
C ASN A 141 -3.15 4.19 4.81
N VAL A 142 -2.03 4.24 4.07
CA VAL A 142 -0.87 5.09 4.43
C VAL A 142 -1.28 6.56 4.49
N PHE A 143 -2.14 7.01 3.59
CA PHE A 143 -2.66 8.37 3.62
C PHE A 143 -3.50 8.64 4.87
N VAL A 144 -4.45 7.76 5.20
CA VAL A 144 -5.27 7.85 6.43
C VAL A 144 -4.38 7.87 7.68
N TYR A 145 -3.36 7.01 7.76
CA TYR A 145 -2.40 7.04 8.87
C TYR A 145 -1.61 8.35 8.92
N CYS A 146 -1.24 8.94 7.79
CA CYS A 146 -0.63 10.26 7.78
C CYS A 146 -1.57 11.33 8.35
N LEU A 147 -2.87 11.29 8.02
CA LEU A 147 -3.87 12.22 8.56
C LEU A 147 -3.97 12.14 10.08
N VAL A 148 -3.94 10.93 10.64
CA VAL A 148 -4.05 10.69 12.08
C VAL A 148 -2.73 11.01 12.79
N LEU A 149 -1.60 10.57 12.24
CA LEU A 149 -0.31 10.71 12.90
C LEU A 149 0.25 12.14 12.87
N VAL A 150 -0.05 12.94 11.85
CA VAL A 150 0.43 14.32 11.75
C VAL A 150 -0.01 15.16 12.95
N PRO A 151 -1.30 15.22 13.35
CA PRO A 151 -1.71 15.96 14.55
C PRO A 151 -1.14 15.36 15.85
N ILE A 152 -1.10 14.03 15.99
CA ILE A 152 -0.58 13.33 17.17
C ILE A 152 0.90 13.64 17.40
N LEU A 153 1.73 13.47 16.38
CA LEU A 153 3.17 13.75 16.47
C LEU A 153 3.46 15.22 16.80
N ASN A 154 2.60 16.11 16.35
CA ASN A 154 2.74 17.51 16.71
C ASN A 154 2.33 17.80 18.16
N PHE A 155 1.29 17.16 18.67
CA PHE A 155 0.91 17.28 20.07
C PHE A 155 2.06 16.82 20.98
N ILE A 156 2.59 15.63 20.74
CA ILE A 156 3.75 15.07 21.47
C ILE A 156 5.01 15.95 21.35
N SER A 157 5.22 16.58 20.20
CA SER A 157 6.40 17.42 19.98
C SER A 157 6.32 18.81 20.65
N LYS A 158 5.12 19.34 20.86
CA LYS A 158 4.91 20.66 21.50
C LYS A 158 5.04 20.63 23.02
N GLU A 159 4.56 19.56 23.61
CA GLU A 159 4.68 19.39 25.03
C GLU A 159 5.95 18.63 25.27
N ASN A 160 6.96 18.89 25.81
CA ASN A 160 8.05 18.00 26.26
C ASN A 160 7.49 16.81 27.07
N PHE A 161 6.39 16.23 26.57
CA PHE A 161 5.58 15.20 27.20
C PHE A 161 6.42 13.96 27.53
N VAL A 162 7.34 13.60 26.62
CA VAL A 162 8.28 12.50 26.85
C VAL A 162 9.27 12.86 27.97
N ALA A 163 9.74 14.10 28.04
CA ALA A 163 10.61 14.57 29.11
C ALA A 163 9.87 14.61 30.46
N SER A 164 8.58 14.96 30.46
CA SER A 164 7.73 14.95 31.65
C SER A 164 7.45 13.55 32.19
N ILE A 165 7.41 12.52 31.33
CA ILE A 165 7.21 11.12 31.74
C ILE A 165 8.54 10.52 32.25
N LEU A 166 9.67 10.85 31.62
CA LEU A 166 10.97 10.30 31.99
C LEU A 166 11.59 10.96 33.24
N ASN A 167 11.11 12.13 33.65
CA ASN A 167 11.56 12.85 34.85
C ASN A 167 10.62 12.62 36.08
N LYS A 168 9.68 11.71 36.01
CA LYS A 168 8.92 11.17 37.11
C LYS A 168 9.39 9.75 37.46
#